data_4dd7a2782ae4ce1656bccec6724c66d4
#
_entry.id   4dd7a2782ae4ce1656bccec6724c66d4
#
_cell.length_a   1.000
_cell.length_b   1.000
_cell.length_c   1.000
_cell.angle_alpha   90.00
_cell.angle_beta   90.00
_cell.angle_gamma   90.00
#
_symmetry.space_group_name_H-M   'P 1'
#
loop_
_entity.id
_entity.type
_entity.pdbx_description
1 polymer ?
#
loop_
_entity_poly.entity_id
_entity_poly.type
_entity_poly.pdbx_seq_one_letter_code
_entity_poly.pdbx_strand_id
1 'polypeptide(L)'
;MKKFLAILLTGAFVVGALSGCGSKSGGDDKVIKVAASATPHAEILEQAKPILAEQGYDLQVTVFDDYVQPNEVVESGDFDANYFQHIPYLDSFNAEKGTHLVNAGGIHYEPFGIYPGTKSDLAEVADGDSVAVPNDTTNEARALLLLQDNGLITLKEGAGLEAT
;
A
#
# COMPACT_ATOMS: atom_id res chain seq x y z
N MET A 1 66.28 -28.94 -47.78
CA MET A 1 67.33 -27.99 -47.30
C MET A 1 66.65 -26.82 -46.67
N LYS A 2 67.03 -26.59 -45.39
CA LYS A 2 67.00 -25.29 -44.67
C LYS A 2 65.62 -24.78 -44.31
N LYS A 3 65.28 -24.29 -43.11
CA LYS A 3 65.98 -24.22 -41.81
C LYS A 3 64.87 -23.91 -40.81
N PHE A 4 64.90 -24.55 -39.70
CA PHE A 4 64.10 -24.22 -38.50
C PHE A 4 64.45 -22.81 -38.03
N LEU A 5 63.44 -22.03 -37.72
CA LEU A 5 63.61 -20.87 -36.85
C LEU A 5 62.50 -20.94 -35.79
N ALA A 6 62.88 -21.37 -34.62
CA ALA A 6 62.05 -21.33 -33.41
C ALA A 6 62.05 -19.92 -32.90
N ILE A 7 60.90 -19.31 -32.78
CA ILE A 7 60.70 -18.09 -32.03
C ILE A 7 59.92 -18.42 -30.75
N LEU A 8 60.60 -18.45 -29.65
CA LEU A 8 60.04 -18.45 -28.33
C LEU A 8 59.41 -17.08 -28.10
N LEU A 9 58.10 -17.00 -28.09
CA LEU A 9 57.41 -15.84 -27.56
C LEU A 9 56.91 -16.18 -26.13
N THR A 10 57.58 -15.60 -25.17
CA THR A 10 57.23 -15.54 -23.78
C THR A 10 55.90 -14.79 -23.66
N GLY A 11 54.79 -15.53 -23.52
CA GLY A 11 53.48 -14.94 -23.22
C GLY A 11 53.45 -14.53 -21.74
N ALA A 12 53.53 -13.23 -21.48
CA ALA A 12 53.19 -12.69 -20.19
C ALA A 12 51.73 -12.93 -19.89
N PHE A 13 51.47 -13.79 -18.91
CA PHE A 13 50.13 -13.96 -18.31
C PHE A 13 49.77 -12.69 -17.54
N VAL A 14 49.03 -11.80 -18.13
CA VAL A 14 48.34 -10.75 -17.44
C VAL A 14 47.13 -11.38 -16.79
N VAL A 15 47.27 -11.76 -15.51
CA VAL A 15 46.13 -12.06 -14.66
C VAL A 15 45.45 -10.72 -14.34
N GLY A 16 44.52 -10.35 -15.21
CA GLY A 16 43.57 -9.28 -14.94
C GLY A 16 42.70 -9.71 -13.77
N ALA A 17 43.00 -9.24 -12.58
CA ALA A 17 42.08 -9.29 -11.45
C ALA A 17 40.84 -8.51 -11.85
N LEU A 18 39.79 -9.21 -12.26
CA LEU A 18 38.42 -8.68 -12.26
C LEU A 18 38.04 -8.54 -10.79
N SER A 19 38.48 -7.43 -10.19
CA SER A 19 37.84 -6.90 -9.01
C SER A 19 36.46 -6.45 -9.44
N GLY A 20 35.51 -7.39 -9.42
CA GLY A 20 34.10 -7.08 -9.43
C GLY A 20 33.82 -6.24 -8.19
N CYS A 21 33.90 -4.92 -8.33
CA CYS A 21 33.25 -4.01 -7.42
C CYS A 21 31.74 -4.24 -7.51
N GLY A 22 31.26 -5.24 -6.78
CA GLY A 22 29.90 -5.24 -6.29
C GLY A 22 29.83 -4.09 -5.29
N SER A 23 29.57 -2.89 -5.78
CA SER A 23 29.07 -1.81 -4.97
C SER A 23 27.71 -2.26 -4.46
N LYS A 24 27.68 -2.98 -3.35
CA LYS A 24 26.51 -2.94 -2.48
C LYS A 24 26.39 -1.49 -2.06
N SER A 25 25.47 -0.79 -2.65
CA SER A 25 24.96 0.49 -2.20
C SER A 25 24.39 0.26 -0.80
N GLY A 26 25.23 0.42 0.23
CA GLY A 26 24.79 0.29 1.62
C GLY A 26 23.96 1.48 2.09
N GLY A 27 23.38 2.23 1.16
CA GLY A 27 22.45 3.33 1.39
C GLY A 27 20.99 2.96 1.17
N ASP A 28 20.68 2.10 0.17
CA ASP A 28 19.31 1.76 -0.18
C ASP A 28 18.66 0.77 0.79
N ASP A 29 19.44 -0.11 1.41
CA ASP A 29 18.94 -1.11 2.37
C ASP A 29 18.32 -0.51 3.65
N LYS A 30 18.44 0.80 3.88
CA LYS A 30 17.93 1.51 5.05
C LYS A 30 16.81 2.49 4.73
N VAL A 31 16.47 2.66 3.47
CA VAL A 31 15.33 3.47 3.05
C VAL A 31 14.10 2.59 3.05
N ILE A 32 13.02 3.08 3.67
CA ILE A 32 11.70 2.43 3.69
C ILE A 32 10.73 3.38 3.03
N LYS A 33 10.17 2.99 1.89
CA LYS A 33 9.19 3.79 1.15
C LYS A 33 7.78 3.29 1.44
N VAL A 34 6.93 4.17 1.97
CA VAL A 34 5.55 3.82 2.31
C VAL A 34 4.57 4.73 1.59
N ALA A 35 3.63 4.12 0.88
CA ALA A 35 2.48 4.80 0.28
C ALA A 35 1.37 4.91 1.32
N ALA A 36 0.79 6.10 1.53
CA ALA A 36 -0.22 6.31 2.55
C ALA A 36 -1.31 7.27 2.10
N SER A 37 -2.50 7.19 2.70
CA SER A 37 -3.47 8.28 2.64
C SER A 37 -3.10 9.39 3.62
N ALA A 38 -3.60 10.61 3.38
CA ALA A 38 -3.18 11.80 4.13
C ALA A 38 -3.47 11.67 5.64
N THR A 39 -4.72 11.44 5.99
CA THR A 39 -5.19 11.40 7.39
C THR A 39 -5.99 10.12 7.63
N PRO A 40 -5.74 9.39 8.72
CA PRO A 40 -4.71 9.63 9.76
C PRO A 40 -3.35 9.00 9.43
N HIS A 41 -3.22 8.24 8.34
CA HIS A 41 -2.14 7.29 8.08
C HIS A 41 -0.77 7.98 7.91
N ALA A 42 -0.66 8.98 7.02
CA ALA A 42 0.60 9.70 6.87
C ALA A 42 0.99 10.45 8.17
N GLU A 43 0.02 11.00 8.91
CA GLU A 43 0.27 11.67 10.18
C GLU A 43 0.86 10.71 11.24
N ILE A 44 0.39 9.47 11.28
CA ILE A 44 0.94 8.42 12.16
C ILE A 44 2.37 8.05 11.73
N LEU A 45 2.60 7.87 10.42
CA LEU A 45 3.93 7.57 9.89
C LEU A 45 4.95 8.69 10.15
N GLU A 46 4.52 9.95 10.13
CA GLU A 46 5.39 11.08 10.48
C GLU A 46 5.90 10.99 11.93
N GLN A 47 5.11 10.43 12.85
CA GLN A 47 5.55 10.17 14.22
C GLN A 47 6.52 8.99 14.31
N ALA A 48 6.47 8.05 13.38
CA ALA A 48 7.39 6.93 13.33
C ALA A 48 8.78 7.31 12.76
N LYS A 49 8.87 8.34 11.92
CA LYS A 49 10.12 8.78 11.30
C LYS A 49 11.29 8.97 12.28
N PRO A 50 11.16 9.77 13.36
CA PRO A 50 12.26 9.97 14.30
C PRO A 50 12.67 8.67 15.00
N ILE A 51 11.70 7.79 15.31
CA ILE A 51 11.95 6.52 15.98
C ILE A 51 12.78 5.59 15.07
N LEU A 52 12.43 5.53 13.78
CA LEU A 52 13.17 4.72 12.80
C LEU A 52 14.53 5.32 12.48
N ALA A 53 14.63 6.66 12.46
CA ALA A 53 15.92 7.34 12.25
C ALA A 53 16.93 7.03 13.36
N GLU A 54 16.51 6.91 14.63
CA GLU A 54 17.37 6.48 15.74
C GLU A 54 17.91 5.05 15.53
N GLN A 55 17.17 4.22 14.78
CA GLN A 55 17.58 2.86 14.41
C GLN A 55 18.37 2.83 13.08
N GLY A 56 18.57 3.98 12.46
CA GLY A 56 19.33 4.15 11.25
C GLY A 56 18.56 3.88 9.96
N TYR A 57 17.22 3.89 10.01
CA TYR A 57 16.35 3.82 8.84
C TYR A 57 15.86 5.21 8.40
N ASP A 58 15.65 5.38 7.09
CA ASP A 58 15.07 6.56 6.48
C ASP A 58 13.65 6.21 5.99
N LEU A 59 12.63 6.63 6.74
CA LEU A 59 11.23 6.44 6.37
C LEU A 59 10.76 7.53 5.41
N GLN A 60 10.49 7.16 4.18
CA GLN A 60 9.97 8.02 3.12
C GLN A 60 8.47 7.76 2.92
N VAL A 61 7.65 8.73 3.23
CA VAL A 61 6.19 8.64 3.10
C VAL A 61 5.74 9.44 1.89
N THR A 62 4.99 8.80 0.99
CA THR A 62 4.33 9.46 -0.12
C THR A 62 2.82 9.37 0.05
N VAL A 63 2.16 10.51 -0.02
CA VAL A 63 0.70 10.60 0.12
C VAL A 63 0.03 10.43 -1.23
N PHE A 64 -1.00 9.59 -1.26
CA PHE A 64 -1.88 9.37 -2.40
C PHE A 64 -3.32 9.75 -2.04
N ASP A 65 -4.04 10.31 -3.00
CA ASP A 65 -5.43 10.77 -2.83
C ASP A 65 -6.48 9.73 -3.27
N ASP A 66 -6.03 8.56 -3.72
CA ASP A 66 -6.88 7.44 -4.15
C ASP A 66 -6.49 6.13 -3.47
N TYR A 67 -7.32 5.10 -3.64
CA TYR A 67 -7.13 3.78 -3.01
C TYR A 67 -6.56 2.71 -3.94
N VAL A 68 -6.30 3.05 -5.21
CA VAL A 68 -5.76 2.12 -6.21
C VAL A 68 -4.24 2.19 -6.25
N GLN A 69 -3.69 3.39 -6.44
CA GLN A 69 -2.26 3.60 -6.60
C GLN A 69 -1.41 3.08 -5.44
N PRO A 70 -1.80 3.25 -4.14
CA PRO A 70 -1.00 2.70 -3.03
C PRO A 70 -0.78 1.19 -3.11
N ASN A 71 -1.72 0.43 -3.65
CA ASN A 71 -1.57 -1.00 -3.87
C ASN A 71 -0.70 -1.30 -5.11
N GLU A 72 -0.91 -0.56 -6.19
CA GLU A 72 -0.16 -0.77 -7.44
C GLU A 72 1.33 -0.50 -7.28
N VAL A 73 1.73 0.54 -6.54
CA VAL A 73 3.15 0.88 -6.34
C VAL A 73 3.86 -0.10 -5.40
N VAL A 74 3.14 -0.79 -4.52
CA VAL A 74 3.71 -1.87 -3.71
C VAL A 74 3.79 -3.16 -4.52
N GLU A 75 2.76 -3.50 -5.29
CA GLU A 75 2.78 -4.69 -6.15
C GLU A 75 3.89 -4.61 -7.20
N SER A 76 4.17 -3.41 -7.76
CA SER A 76 5.27 -3.19 -8.70
C SER A 76 6.67 -3.26 -8.06
N GLY A 77 6.77 -3.15 -6.73
CA GLY A 77 8.02 -3.08 -6.00
C GLY A 77 8.67 -1.69 -5.98
N ASP A 78 7.96 -0.63 -6.39
CA ASP A 78 8.43 0.75 -6.29
C ASP A 78 8.40 1.27 -4.86
N PHE A 79 7.51 0.71 -4.03
CA PHE A 79 7.36 0.96 -2.60
C PHE A 79 7.44 -0.35 -1.80
N ASP A 80 7.94 -0.25 -0.57
CA ASP A 80 8.10 -1.41 0.33
C ASP A 80 6.79 -1.80 1.02
N ALA A 81 5.92 -0.81 1.28
CA ALA A 81 4.64 -1.03 1.94
C ALA A 81 3.64 0.08 1.61
N ASN A 82 2.36 -0.18 1.93
CA ASN A 82 1.37 0.87 2.04
C ASN A 82 0.69 0.85 3.43
N TYR A 83 0.12 1.99 3.79
CA TYR A 83 -0.63 2.13 5.01
C TYR A 83 -1.84 3.04 4.77
N PHE A 84 -3.01 2.42 4.50
CA PHE A 84 -4.25 3.16 4.21
C PHE A 84 -5.51 2.32 4.32
N GLN A 85 -5.42 0.99 4.18
CA GLN A 85 -6.57 0.13 3.91
C GLN A 85 -6.89 -0.82 5.06
N HIS A 86 -8.13 -1.30 5.08
CA HIS A 86 -8.58 -2.39 5.92
C HIS A 86 -8.51 -3.74 5.17
N ILE A 87 -8.50 -4.84 5.91
CA ILE A 87 -8.33 -6.19 5.33
C ILE A 87 -9.37 -6.51 4.24
N PRO A 88 -10.68 -6.24 4.40
CA PRO A 88 -11.65 -6.54 3.35
C PRO A 88 -11.36 -5.84 2.02
N TYR A 89 -10.85 -4.61 2.03
CA TYR A 89 -10.44 -3.92 0.81
C TYR A 89 -9.21 -4.56 0.18
N LEU A 90 -8.19 -4.92 0.98
CA LEU A 90 -7.01 -5.63 0.51
C LEU A 90 -7.37 -6.94 -0.18
N ASP A 91 -8.24 -7.74 0.45
CA ASP A 91 -8.67 -9.04 -0.09
C ASP A 91 -9.44 -8.87 -1.41
N SER A 92 -10.37 -7.90 -1.46
CA SER A 92 -11.12 -7.56 -2.67
C SER A 92 -10.20 -7.07 -3.79
N PHE A 93 -9.26 -6.18 -3.48
CA PHE A 93 -8.30 -5.66 -4.45
C PHE A 93 -7.43 -6.77 -5.04
N ASN A 94 -6.88 -7.64 -4.19
CA ASN A 94 -6.11 -8.80 -4.65
C ASN A 94 -6.93 -9.71 -5.58
N ALA A 95 -8.18 -9.99 -5.22
CA ALA A 95 -9.05 -10.85 -6.02
C ALA A 95 -9.41 -10.21 -7.37
N GLU A 96 -9.70 -8.92 -7.40
CA GLU A 96 -10.13 -8.20 -8.61
C GLU A 96 -8.97 -7.89 -9.56
N LYS A 97 -7.82 -7.51 -9.01
CA LYS A 97 -6.65 -7.06 -9.79
C LYS A 97 -5.62 -8.15 -10.01
N GLY A 98 -5.73 -9.28 -9.30
CA GLY A 98 -4.76 -10.37 -9.37
C GLY A 98 -3.42 -10.00 -8.71
N THR A 99 -3.44 -9.12 -7.71
CA THR A 99 -2.25 -8.71 -6.94
C THR A 99 -1.97 -9.70 -5.81
N HIS A 100 -0.75 -9.63 -5.25
CA HIS A 100 -0.23 -10.59 -4.27
C HIS A 100 0.13 -9.92 -2.93
N LEU A 101 -0.49 -8.79 -2.65
CA LEU A 101 -0.22 -8.02 -1.44
C LEU A 101 -0.64 -8.79 -0.19
N VAL A 102 0.13 -8.64 0.88
CA VAL A 102 -0.11 -9.33 2.15
C VAL A 102 -0.28 -8.34 3.30
N ASN A 103 -1.15 -8.70 4.26
CA ASN A 103 -1.29 -7.92 5.48
C ASN A 103 -0.08 -8.14 6.39
N ALA A 104 0.71 -7.11 6.62
CA ALA A 104 1.85 -7.13 7.53
C ALA A 104 1.44 -6.95 9.01
N GLY A 105 0.28 -6.36 9.29
CA GLY A 105 -0.25 -6.18 10.64
C GLY A 105 -1.31 -5.09 10.72
N GLY A 106 -2.13 -5.15 11.77
CA GLY A 106 -3.09 -4.10 12.10
C GLY A 106 -2.43 -3.05 12.98
N ILE A 107 -2.61 -1.77 12.64
CA ILE A 107 -2.00 -0.66 13.37
C ILE A 107 -3.05 0.07 14.22
N HIS A 108 -4.23 0.37 13.66
CA HIS A 108 -5.30 1.04 14.34
C HIS A 108 -6.67 0.58 13.82
N TYR A 109 -7.73 1.02 14.47
CA TYR A 109 -9.11 0.77 14.08
C TYR A 109 -9.82 2.09 13.82
N GLU A 110 -10.54 2.17 12.69
CA GLU A 110 -11.36 3.31 12.34
C GLU A 110 -12.85 2.90 12.40
N PRO A 111 -13.60 3.38 13.39
CA PRO A 111 -15.04 3.15 13.44
C PRO A 111 -15.72 3.89 12.28
N PHE A 112 -16.67 3.22 11.66
CA PHE A 112 -17.52 3.84 10.65
C PHE A 112 -18.64 4.64 11.33
N GLY A 113 -19.00 5.80 10.78
CA GLY A 113 -20.00 6.67 11.40
C GLY A 113 -20.94 7.32 10.37
N ILE A 114 -22.15 7.67 10.83
CA ILE A 114 -23.07 8.54 10.09
C ILE A 114 -22.86 9.96 10.62
N TYR A 115 -22.62 10.88 9.72
CA TYR A 115 -22.32 12.27 10.05
C TYR A 115 -23.41 13.20 9.55
N PRO A 116 -23.69 14.33 10.23
CA PRO A 116 -24.68 15.29 9.79
C PRO A 116 -24.30 15.92 8.44
N GLY A 117 -25.33 16.09 7.59
CA GLY A 117 -25.26 16.82 6.32
C GLY A 117 -26.17 18.03 6.35
N THR A 118 -27.20 18.01 5.49
CA THR A 118 -28.26 19.03 5.52
C THR A 118 -29.21 18.86 6.70
N LYS A 119 -29.23 17.66 7.29
CA LYS A 119 -29.97 17.31 8.49
C LYS A 119 -29.00 16.99 9.61
N SER A 120 -29.36 17.35 10.83
CA SER A 120 -28.50 17.19 12.01
C SER A 120 -28.85 16.01 12.89
N ASP A 121 -30.03 15.42 12.70
CA ASP A 121 -30.52 14.28 13.47
C ASP A 121 -31.00 13.17 12.54
N LEU A 122 -30.72 11.90 12.86
CA LEU A 122 -31.20 10.75 12.12
C LEU A 122 -32.74 10.65 12.11
N ALA A 123 -33.38 11.13 13.16
CA ALA A 123 -34.86 11.18 13.25
C ALA A 123 -35.49 12.12 12.21
N GLU A 124 -34.73 13.02 11.63
CA GLU A 124 -35.20 13.94 10.57
C GLU A 124 -35.09 13.33 9.16
N VAL A 125 -34.41 12.19 9.02
CA VAL A 125 -34.23 11.51 7.73
C VAL A 125 -35.55 10.87 7.30
N ALA A 126 -35.98 11.16 6.08
CA ALA A 126 -37.25 10.72 5.52
C ALA A 126 -37.06 10.09 4.12
N ASP A 127 -38.09 9.40 3.68
CA ASP A 127 -38.12 8.82 2.33
C ASP A 127 -37.82 9.88 1.27
N GLY A 128 -36.87 9.60 0.38
CA GLY A 128 -36.44 10.51 -0.68
C GLY A 128 -35.26 11.39 -0.32
N ASP A 129 -34.78 11.35 0.91
CA ASP A 129 -33.51 12.02 1.28
C ASP A 129 -32.30 11.31 0.67
N SER A 130 -31.25 12.07 0.41
CA SER A 130 -30.00 11.54 -0.15
C SER A 130 -28.95 11.37 0.92
N VAL A 131 -28.27 10.22 0.92
CA VAL A 131 -27.15 9.91 1.80
C VAL A 131 -25.92 9.69 0.93
N ALA A 132 -24.81 10.38 1.25
CA ALA A 132 -23.53 10.12 0.60
C ALA A 132 -22.84 8.92 1.24
N VAL A 133 -22.40 7.97 0.42
CA VAL A 133 -21.66 6.78 0.84
C VAL A 133 -20.33 6.71 0.09
N PRO A 134 -19.32 5.98 0.61
CA PRO A 134 -18.08 5.70 -0.15
C PRO A 134 -18.40 5.00 -1.48
N ASN A 135 -17.52 5.19 -2.46
CA ASN A 135 -17.68 4.63 -3.81
C ASN A 135 -16.86 3.35 -4.05
N ASP A 136 -16.13 2.88 -3.05
CA ASP A 136 -15.51 1.56 -3.08
C ASP A 136 -16.43 0.52 -2.46
N THR A 137 -16.50 -0.66 -3.08
CA THR A 137 -17.46 -1.73 -2.75
C THR A 137 -17.49 -2.07 -1.27
N THR A 138 -16.32 -2.21 -0.64
CA THR A 138 -16.23 -2.69 0.75
C THR A 138 -16.65 -1.63 1.77
N ASN A 139 -16.34 -0.36 1.55
CA ASN A 139 -16.79 0.72 2.43
C ASN A 139 -18.24 1.15 2.12
N GLU A 140 -18.69 1.08 0.87
CA GLU A 140 -20.09 1.23 0.54
C GLU A 140 -20.94 0.21 1.31
N ALA A 141 -20.58 -1.07 1.26
CA ALA A 141 -21.25 -2.13 2.00
C ALA A 141 -21.30 -1.86 3.51
N ARG A 142 -20.20 -1.39 4.11
CA ARG A 142 -20.17 -0.99 5.53
C ARG A 142 -21.13 0.16 5.82
N ALA A 143 -21.20 1.15 4.93
CA ALA A 143 -22.14 2.27 5.07
C ALA A 143 -23.59 1.79 5.01
N LEU A 144 -23.92 0.94 4.02
CA LEU A 144 -25.26 0.38 3.86
C LEU A 144 -25.67 -0.48 5.06
N LEU A 145 -24.78 -1.32 5.58
CA LEU A 145 -25.02 -2.10 6.80
C LEU A 145 -25.30 -1.19 8.00
N LEU A 146 -24.51 -0.11 8.16
CA LEU A 146 -24.74 0.85 9.24
C LEU A 146 -26.07 1.58 9.11
N LEU A 147 -26.50 1.93 7.90
CA LEU A 147 -27.83 2.52 7.65
C LEU A 147 -28.94 1.52 8.00
N GLN A 148 -28.79 0.25 7.66
CA GLN A 148 -29.73 -0.81 8.03
C GLN A 148 -29.80 -1.00 9.55
N ASP A 149 -28.67 -1.04 10.25
CA ASP A 149 -28.61 -1.19 11.69
C ASP A 149 -29.31 -0.03 12.45
N ASN A 150 -29.37 1.13 11.80
CA ASN A 150 -30.12 2.29 12.31
C ASN A 150 -31.57 2.38 11.78
N GLY A 151 -32.05 1.35 11.05
CA GLY A 151 -33.43 1.25 10.58
C GLY A 151 -33.79 2.18 9.41
N LEU A 152 -32.79 2.76 8.73
CA LEU A 152 -33.03 3.69 7.61
C LEU A 152 -33.29 2.97 6.29
N ILE A 153 -32.73 1.77 6.10
CA ILE A 153 -32.91 0.96 4.91
C ILE A 153 -33.04 -0.52 5.27
N THR A 154 -33.43 -1.33 4.29
CA THR A 154 -33.42 -2.80 4.39
C THR A 154 -32.62 -3.36 3.22
N LEU A 155 -31.58 -4.12 3.50
CA LEU A 155 -30.77 -4.81 2.51
C LEU A 155 -31.36 -6.19 2.18
N LYS A 156 -30.96 -6.75 1.03
CA LYS A 156 -31.26 -8.14 0.71
C LYS A 156 -30.62 -9.06 1.76
N GLU A 157 -31.32 -10.15 2.08
CA GLU A 157 -30.81 -11.17 2.98
C GLU A 157 -29.47 -11.72 2.44
N GLY A 158 -28.45 -11.74 3.30
CA GLY A 158 -27.14 -12.27 2.98
C GLY A 158 -26.22 -11.32 2.17
N ALA A 159 -26.61 -10.06 1.94
CA ALA A 159 -25.79 -9.10 1.20
C ALA A 159 -24.39 -8.88 1.82
N GLY A 160 -24.30 -8.81 3.16
CA GLY A 160 -23.02 -8.71 3.87
C GLY A 160 -22.12 -7.58 3.36
N LEU A 161 -20.81 -7.86 3.22
CA LEU A 161 -19.83 -6.91 2.69
C LEU A 161 -19.83 -6.76 1.16
N GLU A 162 -20.80 -7.35 0.47
CA GLU A 162 -21.05 -7.21 -0.96
C GLU A 162 -22.33 -6.38 -1.25
N ALA A 163 -22.91 -5.74 -0.23
CA ALA A 163 -24.06 -4.87 -0.39
C ALA A 163 -23.72 -3.66 -1.28
N THR A 164 -24.54 -3.39 -2.29
CA THR A 164 -24.44 -2.25 -3.21
C THR A 164 -25.83 -1.70 -3.54
#